data_7c5e719724ee18ef1539c87b99e85317
#
_entry.id   7c5e719724ee18ef1539c87b99e85317
#
_cell.length_a   1.000
_cell.length_b   1.000
_cell.length_c   1.000
_cell.angle_alpha   90.00
_cell.angle_beta   90.00
_cell.angle_gamma   90.00
#
_symmetry.space_group_name_H-M   'P 1'
#
loop_
_entity.id
_entity.type
_entity.pdbx_description
1 polymer ?
#
loop_
_entity_poly.entity_id
_entity_poly.type
_entity_poly.pdbx_seq_one_letter_code
_entity_poly.pdbx_strand_id
1 'polypeptide(L)'
;MKGGEQVNKEVLLNLEKEIFKGNLLDIGFSNHGIIYNIYKEYIDDSSSVDYVEGKAEKELIENGVYDTCALFFTLSDIKLTYNKRKLIQDIYKYLKVDGMLYIWDIDKGIAKTFNKEIKIVLPDKSTKQIHLKDLNILKNSSKDNTMRILEPYFKVLTLKNSDNVYYMICKKKGKSKDESNANRH
;
A
#
# COMPACT_ATOMS: atom_id res chain seq x y z
N MET A 1 -28.71 -16.92 -28.85
CA MET A 1 -27.93 -15.79 -28.35
C MET A 1 -26.78 -16.39 -27.56
N LYS A 2 -25.55 -16.36 -28.07
CA LYS A 2 -24.36 -16.84 -27.38
C LYS A 2 -23.91 -15.73 -26.44
N GLY A 3 -24.05 -15.96 -25.12
CA GLY A 3 -23.44 -15.11 -24.11
C GLY A 3 -21.92 -15.21 -24.27
N GLY A 4 -21.30 -14.12 -24.70
CA GLY A 4 -19.83 -14.04 -24.71
C GLY A 4 -19.33 -14.14 -23.28
N GLU A 5 -18.56 -15.15 -22.95
CA GLU A 5 -17.73 -15.19 -21.76
C GLU A 5 -16.83 -13.95 -21.81
N GLN A 6 -17.08 -12.98 -20.94
CA GLN A 6 -16.10 -11.94 -20.67
C GLN A 6 -14.90 -12.66 -20.06
N VAL A 7 -13.87 -12.85 -20.86
CA VAL A 7 -12.56 -13.26 -20.37
C VAL A 7 -12.13 -12.22 -19.33
N ASN A 8 -12.21 -12.58 -18.06
CA ASN A 8 -11.67 -11.77 -16.97
C ASN A 8 -10.17 -11.64 -17.25
N LYS A 9 -9.77 -10.43 -17.67
CA LYS A 9 -8.38 -10.14 -18.00
C LYS A 9 -7.56 -10.27 -16.72
N GLU A 10 -6.71 -11.30 -16.64
CA GLU A 10 -5.79 -11.52 -15.53
C GLU A 10 -4.76 -10.37 -15.48
N VAL A 11 -4.48 -9.86 -14.30
CA VAL A 11 -3.45 -8.86 -14.06
C VAL A 11 -2.24 -9.54 -13.45
N LEU A 12 -1.07 -9.38 -14.06
CA LEU A 12 0.18 -9.92 -13.56
C LEU A 12 0.93 -8.88 -12.72
N LEU A 13 1.20 -9.19 -11.47
CA LEU A 13 2.10 -8.44 -10.58
C LEU A 13 3.37 -9.26 -10.34
N ASN A 14 4.51 -8.70 -10.71
CA ASN A 14 5.80 -9.34 -10.47
C ASN A 14 6.49 -8.68 -9.28
N LEU A 15 6.66 -9.42 -8.18
CA LEU A 15 7.33 -9.01 -6.95
C LEU A 15 8.72 -9.66 -6.79
N GLU A 16 9.25 -10.38 -7.82
CA GLU A 16 10.54 -11.08 -7.76
C GLU A 16 11.72 -10.17 -7.38
N LYS A 17 11.64 -8.88 -7.73
CA LYS A 17 12.72 -7.93 -7.51
C LYS A 17 12.42 -6.90 -6.41
N GLU A 18 11.30 -7.07 -5.72
CA GLU A 18 10.97 -6.17 -4.63
C GLU A 18 11.77 -6.55 -3.39
N ILE A 19 12.67 -5.67 -2.99
CA ILE A 19 13.52 -5.84 -1.82
C ILE A 19 13.19 -4.71 -0.85
N PHE A 20 12.72 -5.08 0.33
CA PHE A 20 12.50 -4.15 1.44
C PHE A 20 13.72 -4.18 2.35
N LYS A 21 14.11 -3.02 2.89
CA LYS A 21 15.29 -2.91 3.78
C LYS A 21 14.86 -2.40 5.14
N GLY A 22 15.56 -2.89 6.16
CA GLY A 22 15.37 -2.49 7.55
C GLY A 22 14.02 -2.98 8.12
N ASN A 23 13.51 -2.33 9.14
CA ASN A 23 12.25 -2.70 9.76
C ASN A 23 11.07 -2.41 8.83
N LEU A 24 10.27 -3.44 8.54
CA LEU A 24 9.10 -3.37 7.66
C LEU A 24 7.81 -3.41 8.45
N LEU A 25 6.89 -2.52 8.15
CA LEU A 25 5.50 -2.55 8.60
C LEU A 25 4.60 -2.88 7.40
N ASP A 26 3.98 -4.07 7.41
CA ASP A 26 2.96 -4.46 6.42
C ASP A 26 1.57 -4.21 7.00
N ILE A 27 0.80 -3.31 6.40
CA ILE A 27 -0.57 -2.99 6.84
C ILE A 27 -1.55 -3.51 5.81
N GLY A 28 -2.39 -4.47 6.24
CA GLY A 28 -3.41 -5.09 5.40
C GLY A 28 -4.75 -5.23 6.10
N PHE A 29 -5.80 -5.48 5.31
CA PHE A 29 -7.13 -5.89 5.81
C PHE A 29 -7.50 -7.28 5.30
N SER A 30 -7.04 -7.64 4.12
CA SER A 30 -7.32 -8.93 3.46
C SER A 30 -6.21 -9.32 2.48
N ASN A 31 -5.01 -8.77 2.64
CA ASN A 31 -3.88 -9.05 1.75
C ASN A 31 -3.16 -10.38 2.08
N HIS A 32 -3.66 -11.13 3.07
CA HIS A 32 -3.10 -12.41 3.51
C HIS A 32 -1.61 -12.38 3.87
N GLY A 33 -1.10 -11.22 4.29
CA GLY A 33 0.30 -11.04 4.66
C GLY A 33 1.28 -11.35 3.52
N ILE A 34 0.92 -11.08 2.27
CA ILE A 34 1.77 -11.41 1.11
C ILE A 34 3.12 -10.72 1.23
N ILE A 35 3.15 -9.44 1.55
CA ILE A 35 4.39 -8.67 1.71
C ILE A 35 5.18 -9.16 2.94
N TYR A 36 4.48 -9.40 4.06
CA TYR A 36 5.06 -9.98 5.26
C TYR A 36 5.79 -11.30 4.97
N ASN A 37 5.13 -12.23 4.27
CA ASN A 37 5.70 -13.53 3.95
C ASN A 37 6.90 -13.42 3.01
N ILE A 38 6.85 -12.52 2.01
CA ILE A 38 7.99 -12.27 1.11
C ILE A 38 9.18 -11.77 1.93
N TYR A 39 8.96 -10.80 2.81
CA TYR A 39 10.04 -10.18 3.56
C TYR A 39 10.66 -11.14 4.58
N LYS A 40 9.86 -11.95 5.24
CA LYS A 40 10.31 -12.92 6.24
C LYS A 40 11.34 -13.93 5.71
N GLU A 41 11.31 -14.21 4.41
CA GLU A 41 12.27 -15.10 3.75
C GLU A 41 13.63 -14.45 3.50
N TYR A 42 13.72 -13.12 3.54
CA TYR A 42 14.93 -12.34 3.17
C TYR A 42 15.44 -11.44 4.28
N ILE A 43 14.84 -11.51 5.45
CA ILE A 43 15.21 -10.69 6.61
C ILE A 43 16.51 -11.22 7.23
N ASP A 44 17.41 -10.34 7.61
CA ASP A 44 18.53 -10.64 8.47
C ASP A 44 18.14 -10.53 9.96
N ASP A 45 18.97 -11.07 10.84
CA ASP A 45 18.72 -11.10 12.31
C ASP A 45 18.64 -9.69 12.93
N SER A 46 19.00 -8.64 12.21
CA SER A 46 19.02 -7.24 12.68
C SER A 46 17.74 -6.45 12.34
N SER A 47 16.85 -7.03 11.54
CA SER A 47 15.65 -6.36 11.04
C SER A 47 14.40 -7.05 11.57
N SER A 48 13.30 -6.32 11.69
CA SER A 48 12.00 -6.83 12.11
C SER A 48 10.95 -6.63 11.03
N VAL A 49 9.94 -7.50 11.04
CA VAL A 49 8.74 -7.31 10.23
C VAL A 49 7.51 -7.44 11.12
N ASP A 50 6.66 -6.42 11.07
CA ASP A 50 5.38 -6.41 11.77
C ASP A 50 4.25 -6.41 10.75
N TYR A 51 3.27 -7.28 10.96
CA TYR A 51 2.04 -7.30 10.19
C TYR A 51 0.89 -6.82 11.06
N VAL A 52 0.15 -5.84 10.57
CA VAL A 52 -1.02 -5.27 11.25
C VAL A 52 -2.25 -5.47 10.42
N GLU A 53 -3.21 -6.22 10.96
CA GLU A 53 -4.52 -6.42 10.35
C GLU A 53 -5.58 -5.54 11.02
N GLY A 54 -6.11 -4.59 10.24
CA GLY A 54 -7.23 -3.77 10.67
C GLY A 54 -6.90 -2.70 11.70
N LYS A 55 -7.90 -2.38 12.56
CA LYS A 55 -7.80 -1.26 13.53
C LYS A 55 -7.33 -1.68 14.92
N ALA A 56 -7.45 -2.94 15.26
CA ALA A 56 -7.32 -3.42 16.64
C ALA A 56 -5.87 -3.39 17.18
N GLU A 57 -4.87 -3.45 16.29
CA GLU A 57 -3.46 -3.57 16.68
C GLU A 57 -2.69 -2.25 16.57
N LYS A 58 -3.36 -1.15 16.21
CA LYS A 58 -2.71 0.16 16.04
C LYS A 58 -2.04 0.72 17.29
N GLU A 59 -2.51 0.34 18.47
CA GLU A 59 -1.98 0.83 19.74
C GLU A 59 -0.59 0.27 20.06
N LEU A 60 -0.18 -0.80 19.34
CA LEU A 60 1.11 -1.46 19.52
C LEU A 60 2.20 -0.92 18.57
N ILE A 61 1.83 -0.06 17.60
CA ILE A 61 2.78 0.42 16.59
C ILE A 61 3.56 1.63 17.13
N GLU A 62 4.86 1.47 17.23
CA GLU A 62 5.75 2.54 17.68
C GLU A 62 6.02 3.57 16.55
N ASN A 63 6.18 4.84 16.96
CA ASN A 63 6.51 5.92 16.04
C ASN A 63 8.00 5.95 15.71
N GLY A 64 8.32 6.17 14.43
CA GLY A 64 9.69 6.42 13.98
C GLY A 64 10.63 5.21 14.04
N VAL A 65 10.09 3.99 14.00
CA VAL A 65 10.88 2.75 14.08
C VAL A 65 11.00 1.98 12.77
N TYR A 66 10.11 2.27 11.79
CA TYR A 66 10.09 1.54 10.54
C TYR A 66 10.84 2.25 9.43
N ASP A 67 11.69 1.51 8.71
CA ASP A 67 12.39 1.98 7.52
C ASP A 67 11.45 1.94 6.30
N THR A 68 10.58 0.94 6.27
CA THR A 68 9.65 0.69 5.17
C THR A 68 8.25 0.42 5.70
N CYS A 69 7.23 0.92 4.99
CA CYS A 69 5.84 0.49 5.14
C CYS A 69 5.31 0.01 3.79
N ALA A 70 4.50 -1.04 3.80
CA ALA A 70 3.85 -1.57 2.62
C ALA A 70 2.33 -1.57 2.77
N LEU A 71 1.64 -1.20 1.69
CA LEU A 71 0.19 -1.26 1.53
C LEU A 71 -0.11 -2.08 0.27
N PHE A 72 -0.60 -3.30 0.45
CA PHE A 72 -0.91 -4.20 -0.66
C PHE A 72 -2.42 -4.38 -0.78
N PHE A 73 -3.05 -3.64 -1.71
CA PHE A 73 -4.50 -3.52 -1.91
C PHE A 73 -5.28 -3.04 -0.68
N THR A 74 -4.61 -2.32 0.20
CA THR A 74 -5.16 -1.87 1.50
C THR A 74 -6.06 -0.66 1.36
N LEU A 75 -5.67 0.33 0.53
CA LEU A 75 -6.44 1.58 0.41
C LEU A 75 -7.77 1.37 -0.27
N SER A 76 -7.87 0.41 -1.20
CA SER A 76 -9.13 0.05 -1.83
C SER A 76 -10.13 -0.61 -0.87
N ASP A 77 -9.69 -1.23 0.22
CA ASP A 77 -10.59 -1.78 1.24
C ASP A 77 -11.22 -0.69 2.11
N ILE A 78 -10.58 0.47 2.20
CA ILE A 78 -11.08 1.58 3.00
C ILE A 78 -12.14 2.37 2.23
N LYS A 79 -13.38 2.42 2.77
CA LYS A 79 -14.52 3.05 2.12
C LYS A 79 -14.43 4.57 2.07
N LEU A 80 -14.05 5.22 3.18
CA LEU A 80 -14.08 6.67 3.33
C LEU A 80 -12.70 7.30 3.09
N THR A 81 -12.64 8.32 2.26
CA THR A 81 -11.40 9.09 2.00
C THR A 81 -10.79 9.66 3.28
N TYR A 82 -11.60 10.07 4.23
CA TYR A 82 -11.12 10.52 5.55
C TYR A 82 -10.28 9.44 6.25
N ASN A 83 -10.75 8.19 6.26
CA ASN A 83 -10.02 7.09 6.89
C ASN A 83 -8.72 6.75 6.13
N LYS A 84 -8.70 6.89 4.79
CA LYS A 84 -7.47 6.77 4.00
C LYS A 84 -6.45 7.82 4.41
N ARG A 85 -6.87 9.09 4.53
CA ARG A 85 -6.00 10.19 4.99
C ARG A 85 -5.45 9.93 6.39
N LYS A 86 -6.29 9.46 7.31
CA LYS A 86 -5.87 9.14 8.68
C LYS A 86 -4.82 8.01 8.67
N LEU A 87 -5.02 6.95 7.90
CA LEU A 87 -4.03 5.88 7.75
C LEU A 87 -2.69 6.41 7.23
N ILE A 88 -2.69 7.23 6.17
CA ILE A 88 -1.46 7.80 5.61
C ILE A 88 -0.76 8.74 6.62
N GLN A 89 -1.51 9.51 7.39
CA GLN A 89 -0.98 10.34 8.48
C GLN A 89 -0.33 9.49 9.59
N ASP A 90 -0.95 8.38 9.96
CA ASP A 90 -0.40 7.47 10.96
C ASP A 90 0.88 6.80 10.44
N ILE A 91 0.90 6.30 9.19
CA ILE A 91 2.10 5.75 8.53
C ILE A 91 3.23 6.77 8.52
N TYR A 92 2.94 8.04 8.25
CA TYR A 92 3.96 9.10 8.31
C TYR A 92 4.63 9.18 9.69
N LYS A 93 3.89 8.94 10.78
CA LYS A 93 4.46 8.94 12.13
C LYS A 93 5.30 7.68 12.40
N TYR A 94 4.85 6.52 11.93
CA TYR A 94 5.51 5.24 12.14
C TYR A 94 6.86 5.13 11.42
N LEU A 95 6.96 5.72 10.25
CA LEU A 95 8.20 5.71 9.48
C LEU A 95 9.29 6.60 10.09
N LYS A 96 10.53 6.13 10.01
CA LYS A 96 11.74 6.91 10.29
C LYS A 96 11.86 8.12 9.34
N VAL A 97 12.78 9.02 9.64
CA VAL A 97 13.22 10.03 8.67
C VAL A 97 13.75 9.30 7.44
N ASP A 98 13.39 9.81 6.24
CA ASP A 98 13.69 9.18 4.96
C ASP A 98 13.03 7.81 4.70
N GLY A 99 12.14 7.34 5.58
CA GLY A 99 11.43 6.09 5.43
C GLY A 99 10.60 6.02 4.14
N MET A 100 10.40 4.79 3.66
CA MET A 100 9.77 4.50 2.38
C MET A 100 8.38 3.91 2.54
N LEU A 101 7.46 4.31 1.67
CA LEU A 101 6.11 3.76 1.59
C LEU A 101 5.90 3.15 0.20
N TYR A 102 5.57 1.87 0.18
CA TYR A 102 5.24 1.11 -1.03
C TYR A 102 3.74 0.86 -1.08
N ILE A 103 3.12 1.12 -2.22
CA ILE A 103 1.67 0.97 -2.41
C ILE A 103 1.41 0.22 -3.71
N TRP A 104 0.68 -0.88 -3.63
CA TRP A 104 0.01 -1.53 -4.75
C TRP A 104 -1.48 -1.44 -4.51
N ASP A 105 -2.23 -0.90 -5.47
CA ASP A 105 -3.68 -0.80 -5.31
C ASP A 105 -4.40 -0.68 -6.65
N ILE A 106 -5.73 -0.80 -6.63
CA ILE A 106 -6.56 -0.67 -7.82
C ILE A 106 -6.72 0.79 -8.24
N ASP A 107 -6.68 1.04 -9.55
CA ASP A 107 -6.96 2.36 -10.15
C ASP A 107 -8.41 2.44 -10.60
N LYS A 108 -9.31 2.75 -9.67
CA LYS A 108 -10.74 2.83 -9.90
C LYS A 108 -11.32 4.18 -9.47
N GLY A 109 -11.77 4.97 -10.43
CA GLY A 109 -12.51 6.20 -10.18
C GLY A 109 -13.97 5.97 -9.78
N ILE A 110 -14.70 7.07 -9.49
CA ILE A 110 -16.14 7.07 -9.27
C ILE A 110 -16.86 6.59 -10.55
N ALA A 111 -18.03 5.98 -10.38
CA ALA A 111 -18.87 5.40 -11.44
C ALA A 111 -18.22 4.22 -12.19
N LYS A 112 -17.13 3.67 -11.66
CA LYS A 112 -16.46 2.46 -12.20
C LYS A 112 -16.52 1.33 -11.21
N THR A 113 -16.37 0.11 -11.73
CA THR A 113 -16.20 -1.12 -10.94
C THR A 113 -14.85 -1.75 -11.26
N PHE A 114 -14.38 -2.61 -10.36
CA PHE A 114 -13.20 -3.44 -10.54
C PHE A 114 -13.55 -4.88 -10.18
N ASN A 115 -13.20 -5.82 -11.04
CA ASN A 115 -13.43 -7.26 -10.82
C ASN A 115 -12.43 -8.04 -11.66
N LYS A 116 -11.31 -8.44 -11.05
CA LYS A 116 -10.20 -9.10 -11.75
C LYS A 116 -9.49 -10.12 -10.88
N GLU A 117 -8.94 -11.15 -11.55
CA GLU A 117 -7.93 -12.02 -10.97
C GLU A 117 -6.56 -11.34 -11.04
N ILE A 118 -5.85 -11.33 -9.93
CA ILE A 118 -4.48 -10.83 -9.82
C ILE A 118 -3.57 -12.01 -9.58
N LYS A 119 -2.68 -12.27 -10.52
CA LYS A 119 -1.61 -13.25 -10.38
C LYS A 119 -0.33 -12.56 -9.91
N ILE A 120 0.20 -13.02 -8.80
CA ILE A 120 1.37 -12.45 -8.13
C ILE A 120 2.52 -13.43 -8.27
N VAL A 121 3.62 -12.99 -8.87
CA VAL A 121 4.87 -13.76 -8.94
C VAL A 121 5.74 -13.36 -7.76
N LEU A 122 6.11 -14.32 -6.93
CA LEU A 122 6.91 -14.14 -5.72
C LEU A 122 8.42 -14.27 -6.02
N PRO A 123 9.32 -13.88 -5.11
CA PRO A 123 10.76 -13.98 -5.31
C PRO A 123 11.29 -15.41 -5.57
N ASP A 124 10.67 -16.42 -4.96
CA ASP A 124 10.94 -17.83 -5.20
C ASP A 124 10.40 -18.37 -6.55
N LYS A 125 9.86 -17.47 -7.40
CA LYS A 125 9.16 -17.73 -8.65
C LYS A 125 7.84 -18.50 -8.53
N SER A 126 7.40 -18.81 -7.32
CA SER A 126 6.05 -19.32 -7.10
C SER A 126 5.01 -18.25 -7.44
N THR A 127 3.76 -18.65 -7.63
CA THR A 127 2.68 -17.71 -7.94
C THR A 127 1.53 -17.86 -6.96
N LYS A 128 0.97 -16.72 -6.55
CA LYS A 128 -0.31 -16.65 -5.83
C LYS A 128 -1.36 -15.97 -6.69
N GLN A 129 -2.60 -16.41 -6.57
CA GLN A 129 -3.73 -15.76 -7.21
C GLN A 129 -4.67 -15.21 -6.14
N ILE A 130 -5.13 -13.98 -6.33
CA ILE A 130 -6.14 -13.33 -5.51
C ILE A 130 -7.22 -12.73 -6.40
N HIS A 131 -8.46 -12.81 -5.96
CA HIS A 131 -9.58 -12.19 -6.65
C HIS A 131 -9.93 -10.88 -5.98
N LEU A 132 -9.78 -9.77 -6.69
CA LEU A 132 -10.13 -8.43 -6.20
C LEU A 132 -11.43 -7.95 -6.84
N LYS A 133 -12.40 -7.58 -5.99
CA LYS A 133 -13.70 -7.11 -6.41
C LYS A 133 -14.10 -5.84 -5.67
N ASP A 134 -14.30 -4.76 -6.41
CA ASP A 134 -14.83 -3.50 -5.89
C ASP A 134 -15.96 -2.99 -6.80
N LEU A 135 -17.19 -3.24 -6.39
CA LEU A 135 -18.40 -2.85 -7.10
C LEU A 135 -19.00 -1.51 -6.59
N ASN A 136 -18.41 -0.89 -5.59
CA ASN A 136 -18.92 0.35 -5.03
C ASN A 136 -18.60 1.53 -5.97
N ILE A 137 -19.57 1.91 -6.80
CA ILE A 137 -19.45 3.00 -7.78
C ILE A 137 -19.25 4.40 -7.16
N LEU A 138 -19.55 4.57 -5.88
CA LEU A 138 -19.35 5.84 -5.16
C LEU A 138 -17.95 5.95 -4.54
N LYS A 139 -17.20 4.85 -4.48
CA LYS A 139 -15.86 4.84 -3.91
C LYS A 139 -14.82 5.24 -4.94
N ASN A 140 -13.94 6.17 -4.55
CA ASN A 140 -12.77 6.56 -5.32
C ASN A 140 -11.51 5.87 -4.78
N SER A 141 -10.95 4.96 -5.55
CA SER A 141 -9.67 4.27 -5.30
C SER A 141 -8.66 4.56 -6.41
N SER A 142 -8.83 5.69 -7.13
CA SER A 142 -7.92 6.05 -8.20
C SER A 142 -6.53 6.44 -7.68
N LYS A 143 -5.51 6.21 -8.51
CA LYS A 143 -4.14 6.66 -8.23
C LYS A 143 -4.06 8.17 -7.99
N ASP A 144 -4.85 8.97 -8.71
CA ASP A 144 -4.86 10.42 -8.56
C ASP A 144 -5.41 10.85 -7.19
N ASN A 145 -6.46 10.15 -6.70
CA ASN A 145 -6.97 10.38 -5.35
C ASN A 145 -5.92 9.98 -4.29
N THR A 146 -5.22 8.88 -4.50
CA THR A 146 -4.14 8.43 -3.60
C THR A 146 -2.99 9.44 -3.59
N MET A 147 -2.56 9.95 -4.75
CA MET A 147 -1.52 10.98 -4.84
C MET A 147 -1.88 12.25 -4.04
N ARG A 148 -3.14 12.74 -4.14
CA ARG A 148 -3.60 13.90 -3.35
C ARG A 148 -3.59 13.66 -1.85
N ILE A 149 -3.85 12.41 -1.41
CA ILE A 149 -3.81 12.03 0.01
C ILE A 149 -2.37 11.96 0.51
N LEU A 150 -1.44 11.52 -0.35
CA LEU A 150 -0.02 11.40 -0.03
C LEU A 150 0.70 12.75 -0.01
N GLU A 151 0.27 13.70 -0.84
CA GLU A 151 0.97 14.97 -1.09
C GLU A 151 1.44 15.71 0.16
N PRO A 152 0.68 15.82 1.27
CA PRO A 152 1.15 16.53 2.46
C PRO A 152 2.33 15.84 3.16
N TYR A 153 2.48 14.52 3.01
CA TYR A 153 3.36 13.70 3.83
C TYR A 153 4.49 13.04 3.06
N PHE A 154 4.27 12.75 1.77
CA PHE A 154 5.17 11.93 0.97
C PHE A 154 5.51 12.58 -0.37
N LYS A 155 6.73 12.31 -0.86
CA LYS A 155 7.14 12.56 -2.23
C LYS A 155 7.04 11.26 -3.02
N VAL A 156 6.23 11.21 -4.07
CA VAL A 156 6.17 10.07 -4.99
C VAL A 156 7.45 10.05 -5.82
N LEU A 157 8.20 8.95 -5.75
CA LEU A 157 9.44 8.72 -6.50
C LEU A 157 9.18 7.89 -7.75
N THR A 158 8.29 6.92 -7.65
CA THR A 158 7.93 6.01 -8.75
C THR A 158 6.42 5.88 -8.80
N LEU A 159 5.87 5.91 -10.00
CA LEU A 159 4.47 5.60 -10.30
C LEU A 159 4.43 4.74 -11.55
N LYS A 160 3.87 3.53 -11.42
CA LYS A 160 3.54 2.65 -12.54
C LYS A 160 2.05 2.36 -12.50
N ASN A 161 1.42 2.22 -13.66
CA ASN A 161 0.01 1.88 -13.78
C ASN A 161 -0.20 0.96 -14.99
N SER A 162 -0.82 -0.18 -14.78
CA SER A 162 -1.20 -1.12 -15.82
C SER A 162 -2.48 -1.86 -15.41
N ASP A 163 -3.35 -2.11 -16.38
CA ASP A 163 -4.57 -2.92 -16.20
C ASP A 163 -5.47 -2.49 -15.02
N ASN A 164 -5.52 -1.19 -14.72
CA ASN A 164 -6.23 -0.60 -13.59
C ASN A 164 -5.66 -1.01 -12.20
N VAL A 165 -4.40 -1.35 -12.15
CA VAL A 165 -3.63 -1.50 -10.92
C VAL A 165 -2.45 -0.53 -10.98
N TYR A 166 -2.19 0.17 -9.91
CA TYR A 166 -1.03 1.05 -9.79
C TYR A 166 -0.05 0.58 -8.73
N TYR A 167 1.20 0.97 -8.92
CA TYR A 167 2.30 0.80 -8.00
C TYR A 167 2.97 2.14 -7.74
N MET A 168 3.18 2.48 -6.48
CA MET A 168 3.87 3.70 -6.06
C MET A 168 4.98 3.37 -5.07
N ILE A 169 6.13 4.02 -5.26
CA ILE A 169 7.18 4.14 -4.24
C ILE A 169 7.21 5.60 -3.80
N CYS A 170 7.08 5.83 -2.50
CA CYS A 170 7.01 7.15 -1.92
C CYS A 170 8.04 7.29 -0.81
N LYS A 171 8.67 8.45 -0.72
CA LYS A 171 9.61 8.81 0.35
C LYS A 171 8.93 9.76 1.32
N LYS A 172 9.10 9.52 2.62
CA LYS A 172 8.64 10.43 3.67
C LYS A 172 9.27 11.81 3.49
N LYS A 173 8.45 12.86 3.51
CA LYS A 173 8.94 14.25 3.53
C LYS A 173 9.51 14.60 4.90
N GLY A 174 10.63 15.33 4.93
CA GLY A 174 11.11 15.94 6.16
C GLY A 174 10.07 16.92 6.73
N LYS A 175 10.12 17.18 8.03
CA LYS A 175 9.33 18.29 8.62
C LYS A 175 9.75 19.60 7.95
N SER A 176 8.78 20.40 7.52
CA SER A 176 9.07 21.77 7.07
C SER A 176 9.66 22.57 8.25
N LYS A 177 10.63 23.44 7.97
CA LYS A 177 11.27 24.27 9.02
C LYS A 177 10.28 25.14 9.81
N ASP A 178 9.07 25.34 9.29
CA ASP A 178 8.04 26.19 9.91
C ASP A 178 7.36 25.53 11.13
N GLU A 179 7.34 24.18 11.24
CA GLU A 179 6.79 23.50 12.41
C GLU A 179 7.74 23.43 13.61
N SER A 180 9.05 23.66 13.38
CA SER A 180 10.07 23.62 14.43
C SER A 180 10.03 24.87 15.35
N ASN A 181 9.38 25.95 14.93
CA ASN A 181 9.28 27.20 15.71
C ASN A 181 7.98 27.30 16.55
N ALA A 182 7.00 26.45 16.33
CA ALA A 182 5.73 26.51 17.07
C ALA A 182 5.78 25.88 18.49
N ASN A 183 6.83 25.12 18.81
CA ASN A 183 7.00 24.46 20.11
C ASN A 183 8.02 25.13 21.06
N ARG A 184 8.35 26.41 20.82
CA ARG A 184 9.20 27.22 21.71
C ARG A 184 8.48 28.45 22.23
N HIS A 185 7.35 28.23 22.91
CA HIS A 185 6.77 29.24 23.80
C HIS A 185 6.04 28.53 24.95
#